data_0d759526ce87da21e626202bc4e9df86
#
_entry.id   0d759526ce87da21e626202bc4e9df86
#
_cell.length_a   1.000
_cell.length_b   1.000
_cell.length_c   1.000
_cell.angle_alpha   90.00
_cell.angle_beta   90.00
_cell.angle_gamma   90.00
#
_symmetry.space_group_name_H-M   'P 1'
#
loop_
_entity.id
_entity.type
_entity.pdbx_description
1 polymer ?
#
loop_
_entity_poly.entity_id
_entity_poly.type
_entity_poly.pdbx_seq_one_letter_code
_entity_poly.pdbx_strand_id
1 'polypeptide(L)'
;MTQKLWVVSGDELWQWRKAAQKAAIAAKVLPSELDWLLQEVAGLEKLTLRLESFQDLPQIPLQLKLEDLDRLWQRRLEECLPVQYIAGVVFWRNFKLAVSPAVLIPRPETEQLIDLAVMATKSSPPLLQGHWADLGTGSGAISVGLAEVFPQAKIHAVDSSQQAIEIALTNAQSLGYGNRINFYQGSWWQPLARLKGKFSGMVSNPPYIPSALVSQLQPEVAQHEPKLALDGGEDGLDCLRYLVDTAPDYLQSGGVWLVETMAGQAEIVAKLLGDRQSYTNISIHADLAGIERFVLALIK
;
A
#
# COMPACT_ATOMS: atom_id res chain seq x y z
N MET A 1 10.51 9.84 -18.89
CA MET A 1 9.65 10.68 -19.76
C MET A 1 9.36 11.98 -19.04
N THR A 2 9.61 13.13 -19.63
CA THR A 2 9.26 14.45 -19.05
C THR A 2 7.72 14.55 -19.02
N GLN A 3 7.16 14.59 -17.82
CA GLN A 3 5.72 14.76 -17.59
C GLN A 3 5.33 16.13 -18.20
N LYS A 4 4.30 16.15 -19.05
CA LYS A 4 3.80 17.39 -19.62
C LYS A 4 3.12 18.20 -18.52
N LEU A 5 3.67 19.38 -18.21
CA LEU A 5 3.07 20.32 -17.27
C LEU A 5 2.15 21.28 -18.01
N TRP A 6 1.06 21.63 -17.38
CA TRP A 6 0.13 22.67 -17.76
C TRP A 6 0.42 23.93 -16.93
N VAL A 7 -0.03 25.07 -17.36
CA VAL A 7 0.24 26.33 -16.65
C VAL A 7 -1.08 27.06 -16.45
N VAL A 8 -1.28 27.59 -15.25
CA VAL A 8 -2.42 28.41 -14.85
C VAL A 8 -1.89 29.67 -14.15
N SER A 9 -2.62 30.78 -14.17
CA SER A 9 -2.28 31.93 -13.33
C SER A 9 -2.63 31.67 -11.86
N GLY A 10 -1.94 32.35 -10.94
CA GLY A 10 -2.24 32.25 -9.52
C GLY A 10 -3.67 32.67 -9.20
N ASP A 11 -4.18 33.73 -9.87
CA ASP A 11 -5.55 34.17 -9.65
C ASP A 11 -6.60 33.15 -10.14
N GLU A 12 -6.43 32.53 -11.32
CA GLU A 12 -7.32 31.46 -11.79
C GLU A 12 -7.35 30.27 -10.82
N LEU A 13 -6.18 29.86 -10.34
CA LEU A 13 -6.08 28.74 -9.38
C LEU A 13 -6.69 29.13 -8.02
N TRP A 14 -6.53 30.37 -7.59
CA TRP A 14 -7.11 30.89 -6.35
C TRP A 14 -8.65 30.92 -6.42
N GLN A 15 -9.23 31.45 -7.53
CA GLN A 15 -10.68 31.45 -7.76
C GLN A 15 -11.24 30.02 -7.75
N TRP A 16 -10.59 29.12 -8.47
CA TRP A 16 -10.98 27.71 -8.49
C TRP A 16 -10.91 27.08 -7.09
N ARG A 17 -9.81 27.29 -6.36
CA ARG A 17 -9.64 26.76 -4.98
C ARG A 17 -10.74 27.25 -4.05
N LYS A 18 -11.13 28.51 -4.10
CA LYS A 18 -12.22 29.07 -3.30
C LYS A 18 -13.56 28.38 -3.58
N ALA A 19 -13.89 28.18 -4.84
CA ALA A 19 -15.09 27.46 -5.26
C ALA A 19 -15.05 25.98 -4.80
N ALA A 20 -13.92 25.32 -5.01
CA ALA A 20 -13.68 23.91 -4.64
C ALA A 20 -13.75 23.70 -3.12
N GLN A 21 -13.21 24.61 -2.31
CA GLN A 21 -13.33 24.57 -0.84
C GLN A 21 -14.79 24.69 -0.36
N LYS A 22 -15.53 25.63 -0.95
CA LYS A 22 -16.96 25.79 -0.63
C LYS A 22 -17.76 24.54 -0.95
N ALA A 23 -17.49 23.92 -2.11
CA ALA A 23 -18.11 22.66 -2.50
C ALA A 23 -17.73 21.49 -1.58
N ALA A 24 -16.44 21.40 -1.16
CA ALA A 24 -15.98 20.40 -0.20
C ALA A 24 -16.72 20.48 1.13
N ILE A 25 -16.87 21.69 1.68
CA ILE A 25 -17.61 21.92 2.94
C ILE A 25 -19.07 21.46 2.80
N ALA A 26 -19.72 21.78 1.67
CA ALA A 26 -21.10 21.37 1.42
C ALA A 26 -21.22 19.84 1.31
N ALA A 27 -20.23 19.16 0.73
CA ALA A 27 -20.15 17.72 0.61
C ALA A 27 -19.58 16.99 1.85
N LYS A 28 -19.26 17.74 2.93
CA LYS A 28 -18.63 17.22 4.16
C LYS A 28 -17.25 16.58 3.93
N VAL A 29 -16.54 17.00 2.88
CA VAL A 29 -15.14 16.63 2.63
C VAL A 29 -14.25 17.67 3.30
N LEU A 30 -13.16 17.21 3.91
CA LEU A 30 -12.23 18.10 4.61
C LEU A 30 -11.50 19.03 3.62
N PRO A 31 -11.53 20.36 3.81
CA PRO A 31 -10.79 21.29 2.95
C PRO A 31 -9.28 21.02 2.90
N SER A 32 -8.73 20.35 3.91
CA SER A 32 -7.33 19.94 3.94
C SER A 32 -6.97 18.91 2.86
N GLU A 33 -7.93 18.13 2.37
CA GLU A 33 -7.71 17.22 1.25
C GLU A 33 -7.43 17.99 -0.04
N LEU A 34 -8.16 19.10 -0.28
CA LEU A 34 -7.90 19.97 -1.42
C LEU A 34 -6.52 20.64 -1.33
N ASP A 35 -6.14 21.10 -0.15
CA ASP A 35 -4.84 21.73 0.05
C ASP A 35 -3.70 20.71 -0.15
N TRP A 36 -3.87 19.49 0.32
CA TRP A 36 -2.95 18.40 0.05
C TRP A 36 -2.88 18.07 -1.45
N LEU A 37 -4.02 17.99 -2.13
CA LEU A 37 -4.07 17.76 -3.58
C LEU A 37 -3.28 18.84 -4.33
N LEU A 38 -3.44 20.11 -3.98
CA LEU A 38 -2.71 21.22 -4.62
C LEU A 38 -1.21 21.19 -4.32
N GLN A 39 -0.79 20.70 -3.15
CA GLN A 39 0.62 20.45 -2.88
C GLN A 39 1.19 19.43 -3.87
N GLU A 40 0.46 18.36 -4.15
CA GLU A 40 0.93 17.27 -5.00
C GLU A 40 0.87 17.61 -6.51
N VAL A 41 -0.20 18.25 -6.97
CA VAL A 41 -0.42 18.49 -8.42
C VAL A 41 0.12 19.82 -8.91
N ALA A 42 0.32 20.81 -8.02
CA ALA A 42 0.80 22.15 -8.35
C ALA A 42 2.16 22.49 -7.71
N GLY A 43 2.68 21.62 -6.83
CA GLY A 43 3.93 21.87 -6.11
C GLY A 43 3.86 23.05 -5.14
N LEU A 44 2.66 23.44 -4.69
CA LEU A 44 2.48 24.58 -3.78
C LEU A 44 2.79 24.14 -2.33
N GLU A 45 3.64 24.91 -1.67
CA GLU A 45 3.94 24.65 -0.26
C GLU A 45 2.74 24.92 0.66
N LYS A 46 2.63 24.16 1.75
CA LYS A 46 1.55 24.32 2.73
C LYS A 46 1.41 25.76 3.27
N LEU A 47 2.54 26.45 3.47
CA LEU A 47 2.54 27.83 3.93
C LEU A 47 1.99 28.80 2.87
N THR A 48 2.39 28.59 1.61
CA THR A 48 1.91 29.34 0.46
C THR A 48 0.41 29.21 0.28
N LEU A 49 -0.14 27.99 0.44
CA LEU A 49 -1.58 27.74 0.40
C LEU A 49 -2.31 28.41 1.58
N ARG A 50 -1.74 28.36 2.79
CA ARG A 50 -2.33 28.96 3.98
C ARG A 50 -2.36 30.48 3.93
N LEU A 51 -1.31 31.12 3.40
CA LEU A 51 -1.20 32.57 3.26
C LEU A 51 -1.82 33.09 1.95
N GLU A 52 -2.25 32.16 1.07
CA GLU A 52 -2.80 32.46 -0.27
C GLU A 52 -1.82 33.28 -1.16
N SER A 53 -0.53 33.29 -0.81
CA SER A 53 0.49 34.09 -1.50
C SER A 53 0.79 33.62 -2.93
N PHE A 54 0.23 32.49 -3.36
CA PHE A 54 0.29 32.04 -4.74
C PHE A 54 -0.63 32.82 -5.69
N GLN A 55 -1.59 33.59 -5.18
CA GLN A 55 -2.57 34.35 -5.97
C GLN A 55 -1.88 35.32 -6.95
N ASP A 56 -0.80 35.96 -6.52
CA ASP A 56 -0.09 36.95 -7.34
C ASP A 56 0.93 36.34 -8.28
N LEU A 57 1.09 35.00 -8.29
CA LEU A 57 2.03 34.34 -9.17
C LEU A 57 1.53 34.36 -10.62
N PRO A 58 2.35 34.81 -11.59
CA PRO A 58 1.92 34.90 -12.99
C PRO A 58 1.67 33.51 -13.61
N GLN A 59 2.38 32.49 -13.13
CA GLN A 59 2.33 31.13 -13.66
C GLN A 59 2.57 30.10 -12.57
N ILE A 60 1.69 29.11 -12.51
CA ILE A 60 1.81 27.94 -11.62
C ILE A 60 1.75 26.70 -12.50
N PRO A 61 2.77 25.81 -12.43
CA PRO A 61 2.75 24.55 -13.16
C PRO A 61 1.74 23.59 -12.53
N LEU A 62 0.93 22.93 -13.34
CA LEU A 62 0.01 21.88 -12.93
C LEU A 62 0.35 20.57 -13.64
N GLN A 63 0.22 19.46 -12.94
CA GLN A 63 0.33 18.13 -13.53
C GLN A 63 -0.88 17.76 -14.41
N LEU A 64 -2.01 18.42 -14.20
CA LEU A 64 -3.27 18.27 -14.93
C LEU A 64 -3.75 19.62 -15.44
N LYS A 65 -4.59 19.64 -16.49
CA LYS A 65 -5.33 20.85 -16.82
C LYS A 65 -6.30 21.22 -15.69
N LEU A 66 -6.57 22.50 -15.49
CA LEU A 66 -7.47 22.94 -14.42
C LEU A 66 -8.88 22.37 -14.60
N GLU A 67 -9.37 22.25 -15.84
CA GLU A 67 -10.67 21.65 -16.12
C GLU A 67 -10.71 20.13 -15.78
N ASP A 68 -9.60 19.42 -16.02
CA ASP A 68 -9.50 18.00 -15.67
C ASP A 68 -9.39 17.82 -14.16
N LEU A 69 -8.65 18.71 -13.49
CA LEU A 69 -8.55 18.73 -12.02
C LEU A 69 -9.93 19.01 -11.39
N ASP A 70 -10.67 19.99 -11.93
CA ASP A 70 -12.03 20.29 -11.46
C ASP A 70 -12.95 19.09 -11.63
N ARG A 71 -12.95 18.43 -12.80
CA ARG A 71 -13.75 17.23 -13.04
C ARG A 71 -13.43 16.09 -12.06
N LEU A 72 -12.16 15.87 -11.79
CA LEU A 72 -11.75 14.84 -10.81
C LEU A 72 -12.11 15.25 -9.38
N TRP A 73 -12.04 16.55 -9.05
CA TRP A 73 -12.48 17.06 -7.76
C TRP A 73 -13.99 16.90 -7.56
N GLN A 74 -14.82 17.18 -8.59
CA GLN A 74 -16.26 16.89 -8.52
C GLN A 74 -16.52 15.40 -8.27
N ARG A 75 -15.78 14.50 -8.93
CA ARG A 75 -15.88 13.07 -8.66
C ARG A 75 -15.47 12.71 -7.22
N ARG A 76 -14.50 13.40 -6.62
CA ARG A 76 -14.19 13.26 -5.17
C ARG A 76 -15.41 13.59 -4.31
N LEU A 77 -16.13 14.66 -4.65
CA LEU A 77 -17.27 15.14 -3.88
C LEU A 77 -18.53 14.29 -4.07
N GLU A 78 -18.77 13.82 -5.28
CA GLU A 78 -20.03 13.14 -5.68
C GLU A 78 -19.91 11.61 -5.62
N GLU A 79 -18.77 11.07 -6.05
CA GLU A 79 -18.53 9.63 -6.19
C GLU A 79 -17.57 9.08 -5.13
N CYS A 80 -17.10 9.90 -4.19
CA CYS A 80 -16.11 9.53 -3.19
C CYS A 80 -14.78 9.02 -3.79
N LEU A 81 -14.35 9.53 -4.97
CA LEU A 81 -13.08 9.16 -5.58
C LEU A 81 -11.92 9.49 -4.62
N PRO A 82 -11.05 8.55 -4.24
CA PRO A 82 -9.93 8.83 -3.35
C PRO A 82 -9.04 9.95 -3.88
N VAL A 83 -8.72 10.92 -3.04
CA VAL A 83 -7.86 12.06 -3.44
C VAL A 83 -6.46 11.61 -3.86
N GLN A 84 -5.97 10.48 -3.32
CA GLN A 84 -4.71 9.86 -3.69
C GLN A 84 -4.73 9.38 -5.15
N TYR A 85 -5.86 8.91 -5.66
CA TYR A 85 -5.98 8.53 -7.08
C TYR A 85 -6.05 9.76 -7.99
N ILE A 86 -6.58 10.89 -7.51
CA ILE A 86 -6.53 12.15 -8.26
C ILE A 86 -5.09 12.67 -8.35
N ALA A 87 -4.37 12.65 -7.23
CA ALA A 87 -2.96 13.05 -7.18
C ALA A 87 -2.02 12.03 -7.85
N GLY A 88 -2.47 10.78 -8.00
CA GLY A 88 -1.66 9.66 -8.50
C GLY A 88 -0.58 9.20 -7.52
N VAL A 89 -0.59 9.68 -6.28
CA VAL A 89 0.44 9.37 -5.28
C VAL A 89 -0.13 9.21 -3.87
N VAL A 90 0.66 8.55 -3.01
CA VAL A 90 0.45 8.46 -1.56
C VAL A 90 1.80 8.52 -0.85
N PHE A 91 1.82 9.04 0.38
CA PHE A 91 2.98 8.93 1.27
C PHE A 91 2.80 7.70 2.16
N TRP A 92 3.85 6.88 2.24
CA TRP A 92 3.89 5.70 3.08
C TRP A 92 5.31 5.54 3.62
N ARG A 93 5.47 5.52 4.96
CA ARG A 93 6.79 5.71 5.60
C ARG A 93 7.47 6.98 5.07
N ASN A 94 8.69 6.85 4.58
CA ASN A 94 9.45 7.95 3.98
C ASN A 94 9.35 7.98 2.43
N PHE A 95 8.44 7.19 1.86
CA PHE A 95 8.32 7.04 0.41
C PHE A 95 7.10 7.79 -0.14
N LYS A 96 7.30 8.42 -1.28
CA LYS A 96 6.22 8.88 -2.15
C LYS A 96 5.99 7.82 -3.22
N LEU A 97 4.86 7.13 -3.12
CA LEU A 97 4.51 6.01 -3.99
C LEU A 97 3.44 6.43 -5.00
N ALA A 98 3.62 6.05 -6.25
CA ALA A 98 2.58 6.13 -7.26
C ALA A 98 1.46 5.13 -6.94
N VAL A 99 0.21 5.58 -7.11
CA VAL A 99 -0.99 4.76 -6.95
C VAL A 99 -2.01 5.07 -8.06
N SER A 100 -2.85 4.10 -8.36
CA SER A 100 -3.99 4.24 -9.27
C SER A 100 -5.08 3.24 -8.85
N PRO A 101 -6.28 3.28 -9.45
CA PRO A 101 -7.35 2.30 -9.18
C PRO A 101 -6.96 0.83 -9.42
N ALA A 102 -5.77 0.56 -9.93
CA ALA A 102 -5.24 -0.80 -10.11
C ALA A 102 -4.61 -1.40 -8.84
N VAL A 103 -4.37 -0.61 -7.79
CA VAL A 103 -3.74 -1.06 -6.54
C VAL A 103 -4.47 -0.50 -5.33
N LEU A 104 -4.46 -1.26 -4.24
CA LEU A 104 -4.87 -0.76 -2.92
C LEU A 104 -4.01 0.44 -2.55
N ILE A 105 -4.60 1.50 -2.00
CA ILE A 105 -3.85 2.60 -1.41
C ILE A 105 -3.17 2.08 -0.14
N PRO A 106 -1.84 2.10 -0.03
CA PRO A 106 -1.14 1.62 1.17
C PRO A 106 -1.64 2.28 2.45
N ARG A 107 -1.93 1.48 3.46
CA ARG A 107 -2.46 1.95 4.75
C ARG A 107 -1.30 2.26 5.71
N PRO A 108 -1.45 3.28 6.57
CA PRO A 108 -0.43 3.59 7.58
C PRO A 108 -0.13 2.42 8.52
N GLU A 109 -1.16 1.63 8.88
CA GLU A 109 -1.00 0.48 9.77
C GLU A 109 -0.04 -0.56 9.18
N THR A 110 -0.10 -0.78 7.87
CA THR A 110 0.74 -1.74 7.12
C THR A 110 2.24 -1.42 7.27
N GLU A 111 2.61 -0.18 7.60
CA GLU A 111 4.01 0.21 7.84
C GLU A 111 4.69 -0.64 8.91
N GLN A 112 3.93 -1.10 9.90
CA GLN A 112 4.43 -1.89 11.01
C GLN A 112 4.90 -3.30 10.59
N LEU A 113 4.45 -3.82 9.46
CA LEU A 113 4.99 -5.08 8.92
C LEU A 113 6.50 -5.00 8.71
N ILE A 114 7.03 -3.85 8.31
CA ILE A 114 8.47 -3.67 8.12
C ILE A 114 9.19 -3.71 9.47
N ASP A 115 8.66 -3.03 10.48
CA ASP A 115 9.29 -2.99 11.81
C ASP A 115 9.23 -4.35 12.51
N LEU A 116 8.13 -5.10 12.32
CA LEU A 116 7.99 -6.48 12.80
C LEU A 116 8.94 -7.44 12.07
N ALA A 117 9.15 -7.29 10.77
CA ALA A 117 10.13 -8.08 10.02
C ALA A 117 11.55 -7.84 10.56
N VAL A 118 11.92 -6.58 10.82
CA VAL A 118 13.21 -6.22 11.45
C VAL A 118 13.30 -6.84 12.87
N MET A 119 12.25 -6.73 13.65
CA MET A 119 12.21 -7.31 15.01
C MET A 119 12.43 -8.83 14.99
N ALA A 120 11.75 -9.54 14.09
CA ALA A 120 11.84 -11.00 13.97
C ALA A 120 13.25 -11.49 13.58
N THR A 121 14.02 -10.66 12.90
CA THR A 121 15.36 -11.02 12.38
C THR A 121 16.52 -10.64 13.31
N LYS A 122 16.27 -9.90 14.40
CA LYS A 122 17.34 -9.40 15.30
C LYS A 122 18.27 -10.50 15.83
N SER A 123 17.72 -11.68 16.12
CA SER A 123 18.49 -12.83 16.66
C SER A 123 19.03 -13.78 15.58
N SER A 124 18.79 -13.49 14.30
CA SER A 124 19.12 -14.40 13.20
C SER A 124 19.72 -13.63 12.00
N PRO A 125 20.97 -13.17 12.09
CA PRO A 125 21.62 -12.39 11.02
C PRO A 125 21.57 -13.03 9.62
N PRO A 126 21.59 -14.37 9.45
CA PRO A 126 21.47 -14.98 8.12
C PRO A 126 20.17 -14.63 7.40
N LEU A 127 19.07 -14.36 8.13
CA LEU A 127 17.79 -13.99 7.54
C LEU A 127 17.83 -12.61 6.85
N LEU A 128 18.78 -11.76 7.24
CA LEU A 128 18.95 -10.39 6.68
C LEU A 128 19.51 -10.38 5.25
N GLN A 129 20.06 -11.50 4.78
CA GLN A 129 20.75 -11.58 3.48
C GLN A 129 20.07 -12.54 2.49
N GLY A 130 19.03 -13.23 2.93
CA GLY A 130 18.32 -14.25 2.15
C GLY A 130 17.29 -13.70 1.18
N HIS A 131 16.41 -14.59 0.75
CA HIS A 131 15.27 -14.25 -0.10
C HIS A 131 14.08 -13.85 0.77
N TRP A 132 13.42 -12.75 0.45
CA TRP A 132 12.17 -12.31 1.09
C TRP A 132 11.07 -12.20 0.05
N ALA A 133 9.90 -12.69 0.39
CA ALA A 133 8.71 -12.60 -0.48
C ALA A 133 7.74 -11.55 0.07
N ASP A 134 7.26 -10.69 -0.82
CA ASP A 134 6.10 -9.83 -0.63
C ASP A 134 4.98 -10.37 -1.53
N LEU A 135 4.00 -11.03 -0.92
CA LEU A 135 2.92 -11.72 -1.62
C LEU A 135 1.64 -10.88 -1.61
N GLY A 136 1.18 -10.48 -2.79
CA GLY A 136 0.15 -9.46 -2.96
C GLY A 136 0.76 -8.06 -2.85
N THR A 137 1.81 -7.79 -3.65
CA THR A 137 2.64 -6.57 -3.47
C THR A 137 1.90 -5.26 -3.75
N GLY A 138 0.82 -5.28 -4.54
CA GLY A 138 0.04 -4.10 -4.87
C GLY A 138 0.90 -2.97 -5.44
N SER A 139 0.99 -1.86 -4.74
CA SER A 139 1.85 -0.71 -5.12
C SER A 139 3.35 -0.95 -4.93
N GLY A 140 3.75 -2.06 -4.33
CA GLY A 140 5.15 -2.35 -3.97
C GLY A 140 5.61 -1.75 -2.65
N ALA A 141 4.71 -1.21 -1.83
CA ALA A 141 5.05 -0.53 -0.58
C ALA A 141 5.86 -1.43 0.36
N ILE A 142 5.38 -2.64 0.65
CA ILE A 142 6.06 -3.61 1.50
C ILE A 142 7.41 -4.02 0.88
N SER A 143 7.44 -4.30 -0.42
CA SER A 143 8.66 -4.67 -1.14
C SER A 143 9.76 -3.61 -1.04
N VAL A 144 9.40 -2.33 -1.21
CA VAL A 144 10.34 -1.19 -1.06
C VAL A 144 10.79 -1.05 0.40
N GLY A 145 9.88 -1.16 1.36
CA GLY A 145 10.21 -1.12 2.78
C GLY A 145 11.17 -2.25 3.18
N LEU A 146 10.94 -3.48 2.72
CA LEU A 146 11.86 -4.61 2.94
C LEU A 146 13.22 -4.37 2.28
N ALA A 147 13.26 -3.81 1.06
CA ALA A 147 14.50 -3.49 0.38
C ALA A 147 15.30 -2.39 1.11
N GLU A 148 14.64 -1.43 1.77
CA GLU A 148 15.28 -0.41 2.58
C GLU A 148 15.96 -1.03 3.81
N VAL A 149 15.21 -1.81 4.60
CA VAL A 149 15.69 -2.33 5.90
C VAL A 149 16.60 -3.55 5.78
N PHE A 150 16.54 -4.29 4.68
CA PHE A 150 17.39 -5.45 4.40
C PHE A 150 18.27 -5.22 3.18
N PRO A 151 19.34 -4.41 3.30
CA PRO A 151 20.14 -3.97 2.15
C PRO A 151 20.86 -5.09 1.40
N GLN A 152 21.02 -6.27 1.97
CA GLN A 152 21.65 -7.44 1.34
C GLN A 152 20.65 -8.53 0.91
N ALA A 153 19.36 -8.38 1.23
CA ALA A 153 18.34 -9.34 0.85
C ALA A 153 17.94 -9.21 -0.63
N LYS A 154 17.43 -10.30 -1.20
CA LYS A 154 16.77 -10.33 -2.50
C LYS A 154 15.26 -10.35 -2.27
N ILE A 155 14.60 -9.29 -2.68
CA ILE A 155 13.15 -9.17 -2.52
C ILE A 155 12.45 -9.73 -3.76
N HIS A 156 11.37 -10.46 -3.53
CA HIS A 156 10.53 -11.06 -4.57
C HIS A 156 9.10 -10.56 -4.38
N ALA A 157 8.70 -9.63 -5.22
CA ALA A 157 7.37 -9.02 -5.23
C ALA A 157 6.45 -9.80 -6.18
N VAL A 158 5.35 -10.30 -5.67
CA VAL A 158 4.38 -11.09 -6.45
C VAL A 158 3.02 -10.45 -6.38
N ASP A 159 2.35 -10.32 -7.52
CA ASP A 159 0.93 -9.93 -7.60
C ASP A 159 0.26 -10.64 -8.77
N SER A 160 -1.01 -10.94 -8.63
CA SER A 160 -1.80 -11.53 -9.72
C SER A 160 -2.17 -10.51 -10.80
N SER A 161 -2.22 -9.23 -10.45
CA SER A 161 -2.49 -8.11 -11.35
C SER A 161 -1.22 -7.64 -12.06
N GLN A 162 -1.19 -7.72 -13.38
CA GLN A 162 -0.11 -7.14 -14.18
C GLN A 162 0.01 -5.62 -13.97
N GLN A 163 -1.11 -4.92 -13.83
CA GLN A 163 -1.11 -3.48 -13.59
C GLN A 163 -0.51 -3.12 -12.22
N ALA A 164 -0.75 -3.94 -11.19
CA ALA A 164 -0.11 -3.77 -9.89
C ALA A 164 1.41 -3.94 -10.00
N ILE A 165 1.88 -4.97 -10.71
CA ILE A 165 3.31 -5.19 -10.96
C ILE A 165 3.96 -3.99 -11.67
N GLU A 166 3.29 -3.39 -12.65
CA GLU A 166 3.81 -2.21 -13.37
C GLU A 166 3.95 -0.99 -12.45
N ILE A 167 2.98 -0.78 -11.56
CA ILE A 167 3.02 0.29 -10.55
C ILE A 167 4.14 0.02 -9.54
N ALA A 168 4.22 -1.19 -9.01
CA ALA A 168 5.25 -1.59 -8.05
C ALA A 168 6.66 -1.44 -8.63
N LEU A 169 6.87 -1.85 -9.88
CA LEU A 169 8.13 -1.67 -10.60
C LEU A 169 8.47 -0.18 -10.76
N THR A 170 7.51 0.64 -11.16
CA THR A 170 7.67 2.09 -11.30
C THR A 170 8.09 2.72 -9.96
N ASN A 171 7.43 2.36 -8.87
CA ASN A 171 7.77 2.82 -7.53
C ASN A 171 9.19 2.41 -7.11
N ALA A 172 9.53 1.14 -7.28
CA ALA A 172 10.86 0.65 -6.94
C ALA A 172 11.96 1.35 -7.76
N GLN A 173 11.73 1.59 -9.05
CA GLN A 173 12.68 2.29 -9.92
C GLN A 173 12.86 3.76 -9.49
N SER A 174 11.77 4.48 -9.24
CA SER A 174 11.80 5.88 -8.85
C SER A 174 12.51 6.11 -7.50
N LEU A 175 12.46 5.12 -6.62
CA LEU A 175 13.06 5.13 -5.29
C LEU A 175 14.47 4.49 -5.25
N GLY A 176 15.00 4.02 -6.39
CA GLY A 176 16.34 3.44 -6.48
C GLY A 176 16.47 1.97 -6.08
N TYR A 177 15.33 1.28 -5.87
CA TYR A 177 15.32 -0.15 -5.48
C TYR A 177 15.05 -1.11 -6.64
N GLY A 178 14.88 -0.63 -7.88
CA GLY A 178 14.51 -1.43 -9.04
C GLY A 178 15.42 -2.63 -9.32
N ASN A 179 16.72 -2.53 -9.03
CA ASN A 179 17.68 -3.62 -9.22
C ASN A 179 17.73 -4.62 -8.04
N ARG A 180 16.97 -4.37 -6.98
CA ARG A 180 16.99 -5.16 -5.74
C ARG A 180 15.72 -5.97 -5.53
N ILE A 181 14.68 -5.65 -6.28
CA ILE A 181 13.38 -6.29 -6.20
C ILE A 181 13.11 -6.99 -7.53
N ASN A 182 12.76 -8.27 -7.45
CA ASN A 182 12.34 -9.07 -8.59
C ASN A 182 10.82 -9.13 -8.61
N PHE A 183 10.21 -8.72 -9.71
CA PHE A 183 8.76 -8.65 -9.86
C PHE A 183 8.23 -9.83 -10.67
N TYR A 184 7.12 -10.41 -10.21
CA TYR A 184 6.51 -11.57 -10.84
C TYR A 184 4.99 -11.40 -10.90
N GLN A 185 4.42 -11.52 -12.08
CA GLN A 185 2.99 -11.71 -12.20
C GLN A 185 2.63 -13.18 -11.92
N GLY A 186 1.69 -13.40 -11.04
CA GLY A 186 1.20 -14.74 -10.71
C GLY A 186 0.49 -14.80 -9.37
N SER A 187 -0.06 -15.95 -9.04
CA SER A 187 -0.77 -16.17 -7.77
C SER A 187 0.20 -16.67 -6.70
N TRP A 188 0.38 -15.89 -5.65
CA TRP A 188 1.11 -16.24 -4.44
C TRP A 188 2.51 -16.82 -4.74
N TRP A 189 2.76 -18.05 -4.33
CA TRP A 189 4.05 -18.74 -4.51
C TRP A 189 4.28 -19.31 -5.90
N GLN A 190 3.27 -19.32 -6.77
CA GLN A 190 3.34 -19.99 -8.09
C GLN A 190 4.57 -19.59 -8.90
N PRO A 191 4.89 -18.31 -9.11
CA PRO A 191 6.06 -17.93 -9.91
C PRO A 191 7.39 -18.20 -9.19
N LEU A 192 7.37 -18.50 -7.89
CA LEU A 192 8.54 -18.73 -7.04
C LEU A 192 8.84 -20.22 -6.82
N ALA A 193 8.21 -21.13 -7.54
CA ALA A 193 8.30 -22.58 -7.32
C ALA A 193 9.75 -23.13 -7.32
N ARG A 194 10.67 -22.49 -8.04
CA ARG A 194 12.11 -22.87 -8.09
C ARG A 194 12.88 -22.45 -6.84
N LEU A 195 12.29 -21.66 -5.96
CA LEU A 195 12.90 -21.13 -4.74
C LEU A 195 12.33 -21.78 -3.47
N LYS A 196 11.66 -22.93 -3.57
CA LYS A 196 11.18 -23.69 -2.40
C LYS A 196 12.30 -23.90 -1.39
N GLY A 197 11.99 -23.71 -0.10
CA GLY A 197 12.91 -23.89 1.03
C GLY A 197 14.04 -22.85 1.12
N LYS A 198 13.99 -21.76 0.35
CA LYS A 198 15.09 -20.75 0.29
C LYS A 198 14.72 -19.39 0.88
N PHE A 199 13.47 -19.17 1.25
CA PHE A 199 13.05 -17.85 1.75
C PHE A 199 13.37 -17.68 3.23
N SER A 200 14.03 -16.58 3.55
CA SER A 200 14.26 -16.11 4.92
C SER A 200 13.00 -15.55 5.56
N GLY A 201 12.07 -15.06 4.75
CA GLY A 201 10.78 -14.57 5.23
C GLY A 201 9.79 -14.31 4.11
N MET A 202 8.53 -14.31 4.49
CA MET A 202 7.43 -13.78 3.71
C MET A 202 6.69 -12.72 4.51
N VAL A 203 6.27 -11.66 3.82
CA VAL A 203 5.38 -10.63 4.33
C VAL A 203 4.21 -10.50 3.37
N SER A 204 3.02 -10.32 3.89
CA SER A 204 1.83 -10.11 3.07
C SER A 204 0.80 -9.26 3.80
N ASN A 205 0.17 -8.37 3.05
CA ASN A 205 -1.13 -7.80 3.40
C ASN A 205 -2.15 -8.38 2.40
N PRO A 206 -2.66 -9.59 2.64
CA PRO A 206 -3.54 -10.29 1.70
C PRO A 206 -4.97 -9.76 1.78
N PRO A 207 -5.82 -10.00 0.76
CA PRO A 207 -7.25 -9.78 0.88
C PRO A 207 -7.82 -10.57 2.06
N TYR A 208 -8.49 -9.87 2.97
CA TYR A 208 -9.00 -10.44 4.22
C TYR A 208 -10.44 -10.01 4.58
N ILE A 209 -11.09 -9.23 3.72
CA ILE A 209 -12.47 -8.80 3.97
C ILE A 209 -13.44 -9.90 3.56
N PRO A 210 -14.38 -10.32 4.44
CA PRO A 210 -15.47 -11.22 4.04
C PRO A 210 -16.24 -10.65 2.85
N SER A 211 -16.52 -11.48 1.83
CA SER A 211 -17.17 -11.05 0.57
C SER A 211 -18.43 -10.23 0.79
N ALA A 212 -19.27 -10.61 1.77
CA ALA A 212 -20.51 -9.89 2.10
C ALA A 212 -20.28 -8.49 2.68
N LEU A 213 -19.10 -8.20 3.22
CA LEU A 213 -18.76 -6.90 3.81
C LEU A 213 -18.09 -5.95 2.83
N VAL A 214 -17.55 -6.42 1.70
CA VAL A 214 -16.83 -5.58 0.72
C VAL A 214 -17.69 -4.41 0.25
N SER A 215 -18.97 -4.63 -0.03
CA SER A 215 -19.89 -3.56 -0.46
C SER A 215 -20.31 -2.61 0.66
N GLN A 216 -20.01 -2.94 1.92
CA GLN A 216 -20.35 -2.15 3.11
C GLN A 216 -19.18 -1.31 3.61
N LEU A 217 -18.02 -1.43 2.98
CA LEU A 217 -16.85 -0.58 3.28
C LEU A 217 -17.14 0.88 2.94
N GLN A 218 -16.29 1.79 3.41
CA GLN A 218 -16.38 3.19 3.03
C GLN A 218 -16.48 3.34 1.51
N PRO A 219 -17.29 4.27 0.99
CA PRO A 219 -17.50 4.42 -0.45
C PRO A 219 -16.20 4.56 -1.25
N GLU A 220 -15.19 5.26 -0.71
CA GLU A 220 -13.86 5.40 -1.27
C GLU A 220 -13.23 4.04 -1.59
N VAL A 221 -13.38 3.09 -0.68
CA VAL A 221 -12.82 1.73 -0.79
C VAL A 221 -13.69 0.85 -1.67
N ALA A 222 -14.99 0.74 -1.31
CA ALA A 222 -15.93 -0.19 -1.96
C ALA A 222 -16.11 0.08 -3.47
N GLN A 223 -16.04 1.36 -3.89
CA GLN A 223 -16.34 1.77 -5.26
C GLN A 223 -15.10 1.95 -6.13
N HIS A 224 -13.95 2.24 -5.54
CA HIS A 224 -12.78 2.67 -6.31
C HIS A 224 -11.55 1.79 -6.14
N GLU A 225 -11.39 1.09 -5.02
CA GLU A 225 -10.25 0.20 -4.83
C GLU A 225 -10.51 -1.18 -5.47
N PRO A 226 -9.46 -1.89 -5.93
CA PRO A 226 -9.65 -3.14 -6.64
C PRO A 226 -10.21 -4.23 -5.72
N LYS A 227 -11.36 -4.81 -6.07
CA LYS A 227 -12.01 -5.88 -5.28
C LYS A 227 -11.08 -7.06 -5.01
N LEU A 228 -10.17 -7.36 -5.96
CA LEU A 228 -9.17 -8.41 -5.82
C LEU A 228 -8.24 -8.19 -4.62
N ALA A 229 -8.01 -6.94 -4.22
CA ALA A 229 -7.18 -6.60 -3.06
C ALA A 229 -7.97 -6.57 -1.74
N LEU A 230 -9.29 -6.74 -1.77
CA LEU A 230 -10.18 -6.62 -0.61
C LEU A 230 -10.80 -7.96 -0.22
N ASP A 231 -11.33 -8.71 -1.21
CA ASP A 231 -12.17 -9.88 -1.00
C ASP A 231 -11.35 -11.11 -0.60
N GLY A 232 -11.46 -11.50 0.67
CA GLY A 232 -10.80 -12.66 1.26
C GLY A 232 -11.66 -13.94 1.27
N GLY A 233 -12.78 -13.98 0.54
CA GLY A 233 -13.69 -15.12 0.52
C GLY A 233 -14.84 -15.00 1.52
N GLU A 234 -15.57 -16.08 1.74
CA GLU A 234 -16.82 -16.10 2.51
C GLU A 234 -16.64 -15.53 3.93
N ASP A 235 -15.60 -15.95 4.63
CA ASP A 235 -15.26 -15.47 5.99
C ASP A 235 -14.00 -14.56 6.05
N GLY A 236 -13.45 -14.19 4.89
CA GLY A 236 -12.27 -13.34 4.78
C GLY A 236 -10.94 -14.05 5.07
N LEU A 237 -10.91 -15.37 5.15
CA LEU A 237 -9.73 -16.13 5.56
C LEU A 237 -9.12 -17.00 4.45
N ASP A 238 -9.69 -17.01 3.25
CA ASP A 238 -9.25 -17.93 2.20
C ASP A 238 -7.78 -17.74 1.83
N CYS A 239 -7.35 -16.49 1.63
CA CYS A 239 -5.96 -16.15 1.33
C CYS A 239 -5.04 -16.49 2.51
N LEU A 240 -5.47 -16.19 3.73
CA LEU A 240 -4.71 -16.44 4.96
C LEU A 240 -4.52 -17.96 5.19
N ARG A 241 -5.56 -18.78 4.99
CA ARG A 241 -5.46 -20.25 5.03
C ARG A 241 -4.45 -20.75 4.00
N TYR A 242 -4.55 -20.26 2.76
CA TYR A 242 -3.61 -20.63 1.70
C TYR A 242 -2.17 -20.33 2.08
N LEU A 243 -1.89 -19.14 2.62
CA LEU A 243 -0.54 -18.74 3.04
C LEU A 243 -0.03 -19.56 4.22
N VAL A 244 -0.90 -19.89 5.19
CA VAL A 244 -0.58 -20.82 6.30
C VAL A 244 -0.21 -22.21 5.78
N ASP A 245 -0.96 -22.72 4.81
CA ASP A 245 -0.79 -24.09 4.31
C ASP A 245 0.47 -24.25 3.44
N THR A 246 0.81 -23.22 2.68
CA THR A 246 1.84 -23.33 1.63
C THR A 246 3.21 -22.78 2.02
N ALA A 247 3.28 -21.83 2.95
CA ALA A 247 4.55 -21.19 3.31
C ALA A 247 5.63 -22.15 3.85
N PRO A 248 5.31 -23.27 4.57
CA PRO A 248 6.33 -24.22 5.01
C PRO A 248 7.14 -24.84 3.86
N ASP A 249 6.56 -24.95 2.66
CA ASP A 249 7.29 -25.46 1.48
C ASP A 249 8.35 -24.48 0.97
N TYR A 250 8.22 -23.20 1.26
CA TYR A 250 9.03 -22.13 0.66
C TYR A 250 10.01 -21.51 1.64
N LEU A 251 9.61 -21.38 2.89
CA LEU A 251 10.44 -20.82 3.95
C LEU A 251 11.48 -21.83 4.44
N GLN A 252 12.69 -21.38 4.71
CA GLN A 252 13.72 -22.18 5.37
C GLN A 252 13.42 -22.33 6.88
N SER A 253 14.08 -23.26 7.57
CA SER A 253 14.00 -23.36 9.04
C SER A 253 14.42 -22.02 9.67
N GLY A 254 13.64 -21.55 10.66
CA GLY A 254 13.77 -20.22 11.28
C GLY A 254 13.21 -19.07 10.42
N GLY A 255 12.74 -19.35 9.21
CA GLY A 255 12.18 -18.34 8.30
C GLY A 255 10.91 -17.69 8.87
N VAL A 256 10.76 -16.41 8.59
CA VAL A 256 9.69 -15.55 9.13
C VAL A 256 8.43 -15.66 8.27
N TRP A 257 7.30 -15.94 8.90
CA TRP A 257 5.95 -15.80 8.35
C TRP A 257 5.28 -14.61 9.01
N LEU A 258 4.87 -13.58 8.25
CA LEU A 258 4.30 -12.34 8.78
C LEU A 258 3.19 -11.83 7.89
N VAL A 259 2.01 -11.64 8.46
CA VAL A 259 0.84 -11.12 7.72
C VAL A 259 0.06 -10.07 8.49
N GLU A 260 -0.61 -9.20 7.73
CA GLU A 260 -1.68 -8.34 8.21
C GLU A 260 -3.03 -9.05 8.08
N THR A 261 -3.94 -8.78 9.02
CA THR A 261 -5.30 -9.35 9.07
C THR A 261 -6.31 -8.25 9.42
N MET A 262 -7.58 -8.51 9.17
CA MET A 262 -8.65 -7.67 9.70
C MET A 262 -8.72 -7.77 11.22
N ALA A 263 -9.16 -6.70 11.87
CA ALA A 263 -9.46 -6.71 13.30
C ALA A 263 -10.37 -7.90 13.67
N GLY A 264 -9.96 -8.68 14.68
CA GLY A 264 -10.66 -9.88 15.14
C GLY A 264 -10.30 -11.18 14.41
N GLN A 265 -9.45 -11.16 13.37
CA GLN A 265 -8.98 -12.37 12.70
C GLN A 265 -7.65 -12.89 13.24
N ALA A 266 -6.86 -12.08 13.93
CA ALA A 266 -5.49 -12.43 14.35
C ALA A 266 -5.44 -13.72 15.21
N GLU A 267 -6.35 -13.87 16.16
CA GLU A 267 -6.43 -15.10 16.99
C GLU A 267 -6.78 -16.34 16.17
N ILE A 268 -7.66 -16.19 15.17
CA ILE A 268 -8.05 -17.30 14.29
C ILE A 268 -6.84 -17.74 13.46
N VAL A 269 -6.08 -16.79 12.92
CA VAL A 269 -4.87 -17.07 12.13
C VAL A 269 -3.77 -17.68 13.02
N ALA A 270 -3.57 -17.17 14.23
CA ALA A 270 -2.64 -17.75 15.19
C ALA A 270 -2.99 -19.20 15.54
N LYS A 271 -4.29 -19.50 15.67
CA LYS A 271 -4.76 -20.88 15.87
C LYS A 271 -4.49 -21.75 14.64
N LEU A 272 -4.77 -21.27 13.42
CA LEU A 272 -4.47 -21.99 12.18
C LEU A 272 -2.98 -22.36 12.09
N LEU A 273 -2.08 -21.44 12.45
CA LEU A 273 -0.64 -21.70 12.53
C LEU A 273 -0.30 -22.73 13.61
N GLY A 274 -0.91 -22.63 14.80
CA GLY A 274 -0.70 -23.54 15.93
C GLY A 274 -1.13 -24.97 15.64
N ASP A 275 -2.20 -25.16 14.86
CA ASP A 275 -2.69 -26.45 14.42
C ASP A 275 -1.73 -27.16 13.43
N ARG A 276 -0.77 -26.39 12.86
CA ARG A 276 0.29 -26.89 11.96
C ARG A 276 1.58 -27.14 12.75
N GLN A 277 2.14 -28.34 12.64
CA GLN A 277 3.39 -28.69 13.33
C GLN A 277 4.62 -27.90 12.77
N SER A 278 4.49 -27.25 11.65
CA SER A 278 5.57 -26.54 10.95
C SER A 278 5.93 -25.19 11.57
N TYR A 279 5.10 -24.59 12.42
CA TYR A 279 5.29 -23.24 12.97
C TYR A 279 5.66 -23.26 14.44
N THR A 280 6.39 -22.24 14.86
CA THR A 280 6.79 -21.97 16.26
C THR A 280 6.81 -20.46 16.52
N ASN A 281 6.95 -20.04 17.77
CA ASN A 281 7.03 -18.64 18.18
C ASN A 281 5.91 -17.76 17.60
N ILE A 282 4.68 -18.31 17.58
CA ILE A 282 3.51 -17.61 17.09
C ILE A 282 3.19 -16.45 18.04
N SER A 283 3.06 -15.25 17.50
CA SER A 283 2.72 -14.03 18.25
C SER A 283 1.78 -13.15 17.49
N ILE A 284 0.92 -12.46 18.22
CA ILE A 284 -0.02 -11.46 17.70
C ILE A 284 0.50 -10.07 18.12
N HIS A 285 0.44 -9.11 17.21
CA HIS A 285 0.87 -7.75 17.45
C HIS A 285 -0.25 -6.78 17.09
N ALA A 286 -0.39 -5.75 17.91
CA ALA A 286 -1.36 -4.68 17.69
C ALA A 286 -0.75 -3.54 16.86
N ASP A 287 -1.61 -2.83 16.16
CA ASP A 287 -1.26 -1.55 15.52
C ASP A 287 -1.11 -0.43 16.58
N LEU A 288 -0.77 0.78 16.14
CA LEU A 288 -0.58 1.93 17.03
C LEU A 288 -1.88 2.38 17.74
N ALA A 289 -3.03 1.93 17.25
CA ALA A 289 -4.34 2.15 17.90
C ALA A 289 -4.68 1.03 18.91
N GLY A 290 -3.80 0.04 19.08
CA GLY A 290 -4.01 -1.09 20.00
C GLY A 290 -4.91 -2.19 19.41
N ILE A 291 -5.14 -2.20 18.09
CA ILE A 291 -5.95 -3.22 17.42
C ILE A 291 -5.03 -4.33 16.90
N GLU A 292 -5.29 -5.56 17.30
CA GLU A 292 -4.56 -6.74 16.85
C GLU A 292 -4.78 -7.01 15.37
N ARG A 293 -3.72 -6.82 14.57
CA ARG A 293 -3.74 -6.91 13.12
C ARG A 293 -2.63 -7.74 12.52
N PHE A 294 -1.58 -8.02 13.26
CA PHE A 294 -0.42 -8.69 12.69
C PHE A 294 -0.18 -10.02 13.39
N VAL A 295 0.05 -11.04 12.59
CA VAL A 295 0.41 -12.36 13.09
C VAL A 295 1.79 -12.72 12.54
N LEU A 296 2.70 -13.08 13.46
CA LEU A 296 4.07 -13.47 13.18
C LEU A 296 4.31 -14.88 13.69
N ALA A 297 5.00 -15.69 12.88
CA ALA A 297 5.47 -17.02 13.28
C ALA A 297 6.82 -17.32 12.63
N LEU A 298 7.54 -18.30 13.16
CA LEU A 298 8.76 -18.83 12.58
C LEU A 298 8.53 -20.28 12.10
N ILE A 299 9.20 -20.67 11.03
CA ILE A 299 9.26 -22.09 10.60
C ILE A 299 10.19 -22.85 11.54
N LYS A 300 9.80 -24.10 11.92
CA LYS A 300 10.63 -25.01 12.73
C LYS A 300 11.85 -25.50 11.97
#